data_675964abc291c329cb4e7a0c0d76efff
#
_entry.id   675964abc291c329cb4e7a0c0d76efff
#
_cell.length_a   1.000
_cell.length_b   1.000
_cell.length_c   1.000
_cell.angle_alpha   90.00
_cell.angle_beta   90.00
_cell.angle_gamma   90.00
#
_symmetry.space_group_name_H-M   'P 1'
#
loop_
_entity.id
_entity.type
_entity.pdbx_description
1 polymer ?
#
loop_
_entity_poly.entity_id
_entity_poly.type
_entity_poly.pdbx_seq_one_letter_code
_entity_poly.pdbx_strand_id
1 'polypeptide(L)'
;MKKKITSILFVIVFVFNLAACGKEKTQTPSVKTLPLGDSAFAYTILYSEEDLEVLSDSISSLSLAIKKNFKKIAKQKADTKIKYSKDSYEILIGNTDRPESKEAISILENNRKNSSRDSIITVIGNKIVINSPNNDVLIQTIEWFTKTFFKDENSWSMLTSDYKYIYEYEDITEYKIGENSILNYSIVMRQDSSMVYGIYAEELQSLIEQKTCYAIELLNDESAQGQYEILIGNSAREETNVSLRKNQYSIFIKDDKLVVVGYDDQATAFAVRKLIELFSKEGEGSIPANFSVTENFNPDESDYQLVYSDEFNTINRNYWKGYTRTDGTNQFGKTAHALGNTKVFSRDGMAVLPAWIDEKTKETYNSTLDYQGTHIWKYGIAEIRAKWAGYSSTYSFWFNTLQADYEKYKTPGVAVEYDVLENFGNPSVFHSNIHCWWKDKSASWSRHISLDGTKFAEKKKYALPKGEKFDDKFHTFSCRWSPTEIEFAVDGKTYFTYDLTDDWNGYGVEAYANPVDRLHITHVIGNASSYNKVLWKEGEPLYYEYLIDYYRIYQRNSDGGFSDLSPGKKLG
;
A
#
# COMPACT_ATOMS: atom_id res chain seq x y z
N MET A 1 5.04 -20.78 31.96
CA MET A 1 3.96 -21.54 32.59
C MET A 1 3.04 -22.11 31.51
N LYS A 2 3.02 -23.43 31.34
CA LYS A 2 2.14 -24.08 30.35
C LYS A 2 0.70 -24.07 30.86
N LYS A 3 -0.18 -23.26 30.29
CA LYS A 3 -1.63 -23.40 30.52
C LYS A 3 -2.17 -24.50 29.59
N LYS A 4 -2.76 -25.51 30.17
CA LYS A 4 -3.51 -26.55 29.47
C LYS A 4 -4.81 -25.95 28.94
N ILE A 5 -4.98 -25.99 27.62
CA ILE A 5 -6.25 -25.67 26.98
C ILE A 5 -7.12 -26.92 27.04
N THR A 6 -8.23 -26.82 27.74
CA THR A 6 -9.24 -27.88 27.82
C THR A 6 -10.26 -27.63 26.72
N SER A 7 -10.20 -28.44 25.67
CA SER A 7 -11.16 -28.38 24.58
C SER A 7 -12.50 -28.92 25.03
N ILE A 8 -13.53 -28.09 25.05
CA ILE A 8 -14.92 -28.52 25.21
C ILE A 8 -15.52 -28.66 23.82
N LEU A 9 -15.86 -29.87 23.46
CA LEU A 9 -16.49 -30.23 22.20
C LEU A 9 -18.01 -30.02 22.35
N PHE A 10 -18.59 -28.97 21.76
CA PHE A 10 -20.03 -28.86 21.59
C PHE A 10 -20.40 -29.23 20.15
N VAL A 11 -21.05 -30.36 19.99
CA VAL A 11 -21.71 -30.79 18.77
C VAL A 11 -23.15 -30.26 18.86
N ILE A 12 -23.49 -29.19 18.11
CA ILE A 12 -24.89 -28.75 17.98
C ILE A 12 -25.45 -29.36 16.71
N VAL A 13 -26.34 -30.32 16.85
CA VAL A 13 -27.17 -30.85 15.76
C VAL A 13 -28.44 -30.01 15.69
N PHE A 14 -28.59 -29.19 14.64
CA PHE A 14 -29.85 -28.54 14.35
C PHE A 14 -30.78 -29.48 13.60
N VAL A 15 -31.87 -29.87 14.22
CA VAL A 15 -33.02 -30.53 13.59
C VAL A 15 -34.03 -29.44 13.20
N PHE A 16 -34.21 -29.21 11.91
CA PHE A 16 -35.29 -28.36 11.41
C PHE A 16 -36.59 -29.16 11.26
N ASN A 17 -37.62 -28.78 11.99
CA ASN A 17 -39.00 -29.17 11.72
C ASN A 17 -39.60 -28.32 10.63
N LEU A 18 -39.88 -28.92 9.47
CA LEU A 18 -40.64 -28.31 8.38
C LEU A 18 -42.14 -28.67 8.52
N ALA A 19 -43.00 -27.68 8.74
CA ALA A 19 -44.42 -27.80 8.51
C ALA A 19 -44.74 -27.46 7.06
N ALA A 20 -45.46 -28.35 6.41
CA ALA A 20 -45.72 -28.35 4.97
C ALA A 20 -46.78 -27.32 4.55
N CYS A 21 -46.60 -26.69 3.41
CA CYS A 21 -47.64 -26.49 2.40
C CYS A 21 -47.06 -26.08 1.05
N GLY A 22 -47.42 -26.78 -0.05
CA GLY A 22 -47.23 -26.35 -1.43
C GLY A 22 -46.19 -27.16 -2.22
N LYS A 23 -46.70 -28.00 -3.15
CA LYS A 23 -45.94 -28.86 -4.03
C LYS A 23 -45.16 -28.05 -5.08
N GLU A 24 -43.88 -27.94 -4.90
CA GLU A 24 -42.91 -27.92 -6.01
C GLU A 24 -41.82 -28.94 -5.67
N LYS A 25 -41.54 -29.86 -6.61
CA LYS A 25 -40.46 -30.83 -6.49
C LYS A 25 -39.13 -30.13 -6.69
N THR A 26 -38.62 -29.48 -5.64
CA THR A 26 -37.22 -29.14 -5.53
C THR A 26 -36.47 -30.44 -5.19
N GLN A 27 -35.74 -30.98 -6.16
CA GLN A 27 -34.75 -32.02 -5.87
C GLN A 27 -33.76 -31.43 -4.88
N THR A 28 -33.78 -31.89 -3.65
CA THR A 28 -32.72 -31.66 -2.68
C THR A 28 -31.44 -32.21 -3.30
N PRO A 29 -30.36 -31.41 -3.44
CA PRO A 29 -29.11 -31.95 -3.96
C PRO A 29 -28.67 -33.11 -3.07
N SER A 30 -28.46 -34.29 -3.67
CA SER A 30 -27.95 -35.44 -2.92
C SER A 30 -26.55 -35.13 -2.44
N VAL A 31 -26.36 -35.10 -1.13
CA VAL A 31 -25.04 -34.94 -0.50
C VAL A 31 -24.15 -36.08 -0.99
N LYS A 32 -23.01 -35.74 -1.58
CA LYS A 32 -22.06 -36.71 -2.16
C LYS A 32 -20.80 -36.75 -1.31
N THR A 33 -20.29 -37.95 -1.09
CA THR A 33 -18.93 -38.13 -0.56
C THR A 33 -17.90 -37.68 -1.61
N LEU A 34 -16.83 -37.05 -1.16
CA LEU A 34 -15.76 -36.58 -2.03
C LEU A 34 -14.88 -37.74 -2.52
N PRO A 35 -14.41 -37.74 -3.77
CA PRO A 35 -13.57 -38.80 -4.29
C PRO A 35 -12.19 -38.79 -3.65
N LEU A 36 -11.75 -39.97 -3.20
CA LEU A 36 -10.39 -40.15 -2.65
C LEU A 36 -9.35 -40.41 -3.78
N GLY A 37 -9.81 -40.95 -4.90
CA GLY A 37 -9.00 -41.45 -6.00
C GLY A 37 -8.60 -42.91 -5.82
N ASP A 38 -8.23 -43.59 -6.92
CA ASP A 38 -7.89 -45.04 -6.89
C ASP A 38 -6.40 -45.28 -6.61
N SER A 39 -5.52 -45.02 -7.58
CA SER A 39 -4.07 -45.23 -7.46
C SER A 39 -3.32 -43.98 -6.95
N ALA A 40 -3.86 -42.79 -7.16
CA ALA A 40 -3.33 -41.52 -6.68
C ALA A 40 -4.38 -40.76 -5.89
N PHE A 41 -3.96 -39.79 -5.09
CA PHE A 41 -4.89 -38.89 -4.43
C PHE A 41 -5.62 -38.03 -5.49
N ALA A 42 -6.93 -37.92 -5.38
CA ALA A 42 -7.76 -37.27 -6.40
C ALA A 42 -7.48 -35.76 -6.50
N TYR A 43 -7.11 -35.14 -5.37
CA TYR A 43 -6.93 -33.68 -5.27
C TYR A 43 -5.49 -33.26 -5.46
N THR A 44 -5.28 -32.14 -6.13
CA THR A 44 -4.01 -31.41 -6.11
C THR A 44 -4.06 -30.35 -5.01
N ILE A 45 -3.05 -30.31 -4.16
CA ILE A 45 -2.91 -29.25 -3.15
C ILE A 45 -2.36 -28.02 -3.86
N LEU A 46 -3.13 -26.92 -3.84
CA LEU A 46 -2.73 -25.63 -4.36
C LEU A 46 -2.58 -24.61 -3.23
N TYR A 47 -1.58 -23.77 -3.35
CA TYR A 47 -1.27 -22.71 -2.40
C TYR A 47 -0.83 -21.44 -3.13
N SER A 48 -0.97 -20.28 -2.50
CA SER A 48 -0.40 -19.03 -3.02
C SER A 48 1.13 -19.09 -2.98
N GLU A 49 1.79 -18.68 -4.06
CA GLU A 49 3.25 -18.63 -4.13
C GLU A 49 3.83 -17.65 -3.08
N GLU A 50 3.07 -16.63 -2.71
CA GLU A 50 3.46 -15.61 -1.70
C GLU A 50 3.45 -16.18 -0.27
N ASP A 51 2.55 -17.11 0.03
CA ASP A 51 2.42 -17.72 1.36
C ASP A 51 3.31 -18.96 1.57
N LEU A 52 4.05 -19.40 0.55
CA LEU A 52 4.79 -20.66 0.59
C LEU A 52 5.81 -20.72 1.71
N GLU A 53 6.54 -19.63 1.97
CA GLU A 53 7.56 -19.61 3.02
C GLU A 53 6.98 -19.92 4.39
N VAL A 54 5.80 -19.36 4.69
CA VAL A 54 5.12 -19.53 5.98
C VAL A 54 4.37 -20.85 6.07
N LEU A 55 3.79 -21.34 4.98
CA LEU A 55 2.91 -22.51 4.96
C LEU A 55 3.60 -23.83 4.58
N SER A 56 4.87 -23.81 4.17
CA SER A 56 5.60 -24.96 3.61
C SER A 56 5.55 -26.22 4.50
N ASP A 57 5.76 -26.05 5.80
CA ASP A 57 5.78 -27.16 6.76
C ASP A 57 4.40 -27.78 6.95
N SER A 58 3.35 -26.96 7.00
CA SER A 58 1.97 -27.42 7.14
C SER A 58 1.49 -28.15 5.90
N ILE A 59 1.82 -27.63 4.69
CA ILE A 59 1.51 -28.26 3.40
C ILE A 59 2.25 -29.61 3.28
N SER A 60 3.51 -29.65 3.69
CA SER A 60 4.31 -30.88 3.70
C SER A 60 3.74 -31.91 4.67
N SER A 61 3.32 -31.49 5.87
CA SER A 61 2.69 -32.35 6.89
C SER A 61 1.38 -32.95 6.39
N LEU A 62 0.53 -32.15 5.71
CA LEU A 62 -0.69 -32.63 5.07
C LEU A 62 -0.38 -33.70 4.02
N SER A 63 0.57 -33.44 3.12
CA SER A 63 0.97 -34.39 2.09
C SER A 63 1.53 -35.71 2.66
N LEU A 64 2.33 -35.59 3.73
CA LEU A 64 2.86 -36.76 4.44
C LEU A 64 1.75 -37.58 5.11
N ALA A 65 0.74 -36.95 5.70
CA ALA A 65 -0.42 -37.62 6.30
C ALA A 65 -1.22 -38.39 5.23
N ILE A 66 -1.45 -37.79 4.06
CA ILE A 66 -2.09 -38.45 2.92
C ILE A 66 -1.28 -39.69 2.51
N LYS A 67 0.03 -39.55 2.34
CA LYS A 67 0.91 -40.66 1.96
C LYS A 67 0.93 -41.76 3.02
N LYS A 68 1.02 -41.40 4.30
CA LYS A 68 1.13 -42.36 5.42
C LYS A 68 -0.17 -43.14 5.60
N ASN A 69 -1.31 -42.47 5.65
CA ASN A 69 -2.57 -43.04 6.08
C ASN A 69 -3.39 -43.60 4.92
N PHE A 70 -3.34 -42.98 3.74
CA PHE A 70 -4.08 -43.44 2.56
C PHE A 70 -3.22 -44.15 1.49
N LYS A 71 -1.88 -44.19 1.68
CA LYS A 71 -0.93 -44.78 0.71
C LYS A 71 -0.98 -44.13 -0.68
N LYS A 72 -1.41 -42.85 -0.77
CA LYS A 72 -1.57 -42.08 -1.99
C LYS A 72 -0.61 -40.88 -1.99
N ILE A 73 -0.22 -40.46 -3.18
CA ILE A 73 0.66 -39.30 -3.35
C ILE A 73 -0.20 -38.11 -3.79
N ALA A 74 -0.22 -37.04 -3.00
CA ALA A 74 -0.82 -35.76 -3.36
C ALA A 74 0.18 -34.92 -4.18
N LYS A 75 -0.28 -34.35 -5.30
CA LYS A 75 0.48 -33.34 -6.02
C LYS A 75 0.37 -32.01 -5.28
N GLN A 76 1.49 -31.28 -5.23
CA GLN A 76 1.56 -29.94 -4.64
C GLN A 76 2.03 -28.96 -5.71
N LYS A 77 1.39 -27.82 -5.85
CA LYS A 77 1.72 -26.79 -6.83
C LYS A 77 1.33 -25.42 -6.33
N ALA A 78 2.14 -24.40 -6.67
CA ALA A 78 1.68 -23.03 -6.60
C ALA A 78 0.52 -22.82 -7.58
N ASP A 79 -0.45 -22.02 -7.20
CA ASP A 79 -1.66 -21.72 -7.98
C ASP A 79 -1.32 -21.12 -9.35
N THR A 80 -0.29 -20.28 -9.42
CA THR A 80 0.23 -19.68 -10.65
C THR A 80 0.78 -20.69 -11.68
N LYS A 81 1.11 -21.91 -11.25
CA LYS A 81 1.69 -22.97 -12.10
C LYS A 81 0.65 -23.91 -12.74
N ILE A 82 -0.63 -23.73 -12.41
CA ILE A 82 -1.72 -24.56 -12.94
C ILE A 82 -2.87 -23.65 -13.41
N LYS A 83 -3.26 -23.81 -14.68
CA LYS A 83 -4.43 -23.12 -15.22
C LYS A 83 -5.70 -23.53 -14.47
N TYR A 84 -6.53 -22.55 -14.12
CA TYR A 84 -7.82 -22.79 -13.47
C TYR A 84 -8.73 -23.68 -14.31
N SER A 85 -9.38 -24.62 -13.66
CA SER A 85 -10.49 -25.41 -14.21
C SER A 85 -11.54 -25.62 -13.11
N LYS A 86 -12.79 -25.31 -13.42
CA LYS A 86 -13.91 -25.52 -12.49
C LYS A 86 -14.07 -26.97 -12.07
N ASP A 87 -13.75 -27.89 -12.98
CA ASP A 87 -13.98 -29.35 -12.78
C ASP A 87 -12.79 -30.06 -12.11
N SER A 88 -11.65 -29.40 -11.95
CA SER A 88 -10.49 -30.02 -11.26
C SER A 88 -10.75 -30.20 -9.79
N TYR A 89 -10.23 -31.29 -9.21
CA TYR A 89 -10.23 -31.55 -7.78
C TYR A 89 -9.02 -30.90 -7.15
N GLU A 90 -9.22 -29.91 -6.28
CA GLU A 90 -8.15 -29.14 -5.66
C GLU A 90 -8.43 -28.94 -4.16
N ILE A 91 -7.39 -29.01 -3.35
CA ILE A 91 -7.37 -28.48 -1.99
C ILE A 91 -6.69 -27.11 -2.05
N LEU A 92 -7.46 -26.05 -1.85
CA LEU A 92 -6.98 -24.67 -1.90
C LEU A 92 -6.59 -24.22 -0.49
N ILE A 93 -5.35 -23.83 -0.33
CA ILE A 93 -4.80 -23.38 0.95
C ILE A 93 -4.45 -21.89 0.86
N GLY A 94 -5.10 -21.08 1.71
CA GLY A 94 -4.90 -19.64 1.77
C GLY A 94 -5.50 -18.89 0.58
N ASN A 95 -4.97 -17.69 0.33
CA ASN A 95 -5.47 -16.76 -0.70
C ASN A 95 -4.92 -17.11 -2.09
N THR A 96 -5.34 -18.25 -2.63
CA THR A 96 -5.00 -18.61 -4.00
C THR A 96 -5.72 -17.73 -5.03
N ASP A 97 -5.25 -17.72 -6.28
CA ASP A 97 -5.87 -17.02 -7.41
C ASP A 97 -7.24 -17.60 -7.81
N ARG A 98 -7.71 -18.64 -7.11
CA ARG A 98 -8.97 -19.33 -7.40
C ARG A 98 -10.19 -18.55 -6.89
N PRO A 99 -11.29 -18.48 -7.69
CA PRO A 99 -12.53 -17.82 -7.26
C PRO A 99 -13.08 -18.39 -5.94
N GLU A 100 -12.91 -19.69 -5.71
CA GLU A 100 -13.40 -20.38 -4.53
C GLU A 100 -12.66 -19.96 -3.26
N SER A 101 -11.37 -19.60 -3.33
CA SER A 101 -10.63 -19.02 -2.19
C SER A 101 -11.19 -17.65 -1.80
N LYS A 102 -11.52 -16.82 -2.78
CA LYS A 102 -12.15 -15.50 -2.55
C LYS A 102 -13.56 -15.63 -2.00
N GLU A 103 -14.34 -16.59 -2.52
CA GLU A 103 -15.69 -16.90 -2.00
C GLU A 103 -15.63 -17.33 -0.52
N ALA A 104 -14.65 -18.14 -0.13
CA ALA A 104 -14.48 -18.57 1.25
C ALA A 104 -14.17 -17.40 2.19
N ILE A 105 -13.33 -16.45 1.81
CA ILE A 105 -13.09 -15.22 2.58
C ILE A 105 -14.36 -14.38 2.68
N SER A 106 -15.09 -14.19 1.59
CA SER A 106 -16.36 -13.44 1.63
C SER A 106 -17.40 -14.11 2.55
N ILE A 107 -17.38 -15.43 2.69
CA ILE A 107 -18.23 -16.13 3.67
C ILE A 107 -17.82 -15.77 5.10
N LEU A 108 -16.53 -15.69 5.41
CA LEU A 108 -16.06 -15.25 6.74
C LEU A 108 -16.45 -13.81 7.03
N GLU A 109 -16.22 -12.89 6.07
CA GLU A 109 -16.58 -11.47 6.18
C GLU A 109 -18.09 -11.25 6.40
N ASN A 110 -18.93 -12.01 5.68
CA ASN A 110 -20.39 -11.97 5.87
C ASN A 110 -20.85 -12.58 7.19
N ASN A 111 -20.07 -13.52 7.73
CA ASN A 111 -20.36 -14.17 9.01
C ASN A 111 -20.00 -13.24 10.18
N ARG A 112 -18.77 -12.72 10.16
CA ARG A 112 -18.27 -11.79 11.19
C ARG A 112 -17.37 -10.74 10.55
N LYS A 113 -17.87 -9.50 10.47
CA LYS A 113 -17.07 -8.37 9.97
C LYS A 113 -15.84 -8.15 10.84
N ASN A 114 -14.72 -7.81 10.22
CA ASN A 114 -13.46 -7.41 10.85
C ASN A 114 -12.72 -8.52 11.63
N SER A 115 -13.09 -9.79 11.50
CA SER A 115 -12.35 -10.87 12.13
C SER A 115 -11.14 -11.27 11.30
N SER A 116 -9.93 -11.12 11.85
CA SER A 116 -8.68 -11.57 11.25
C SER A 116 -8.24 -12.97 11.74
N ARG A 117 -8.94 -13.55 12.72
CA ARG A 117 -8.61 -14.86 13.30
C ARG A 117 -9.61 -15.97 12.99
N ASP A 118 -10.70 -15.68 12.34
CA ASP A 118 -11.64 -16.70 11.92
C ASP A 118 -11.06 -17.54 10.80
N SER A 119 -11.41 -18.80 10.75
CA SER A 119 -11.00 -19.70 9.68
C SER A 119 -12.17 -20.49 9.13
N ILE A 120 -12.04 -20.92 7.90
CA ILE A 120 -13.06 -21.69 7.20
C ILE A 120 -12.44 -22.90 6.51
N ILE A 121 -13.16 -24.03 6.63
CA ILE A 121 -12.99 -25.19 5.76
C ILE A 121 -14.32 -25.43 5.09
N THR A 122 -14.36 -25.34 3.78
CA THR A 122 -15.60 -25.49 3.02
C THR A 122 -15.37 -26.21 1.71
N VAL A 123 -16.40 -26.85 1.19
CA VAL A 123 -16.40 -27.46 -0.14
C VAL A 123 -17.21 -26.60 -1.08
N ILE A 124 -16.58 -26.09 -2.14
CA ILE A 124 -17.21 -25.29 -3.18
C ILE A 124 -17.00 -26.02 -4.51
N GLY A 125 -18.06 -26.63 -5.03
CA GLY A 125 -17.97 -27.48 -6.21
C GLY A 125 -17.02 -28.67 -5.99
N ASN A 126 -15.94 -28.74 -6.78
CA ASN A 126 -14.90 -29.77 -6.65
C ASN A 126 -13.67 -29.30 -5.84
N LYS A 127 -13.77 -28.17 -5.14
CA LYS A 127 -12.68 -27.60 -4.36
C LYS A 127 -12.95 -27.77 -2.87
N ILE A 128 -11.92 -28.17 -2.14
CA ILE A 128 -11.87 -28.07 -0.69
C ILE A 128 -11.06 -26.83 -0.38
N VAL A 129 -11.66 -25.84 0.27
CA VAL A 129 -11.00 -24.58 0.60
C VAL A 129 -10.71 -24.54 2.08
N ILE A 130 -9.46 -24.26 2.42
CA ILE A 130 -8.98 -24.03 3.79
C ILE A 130 -8.41 -22.61 3.79
N ASN A 131 -9.07 -21.68 4.45
CA ASN A 131 -8.65 -20.29 4.41
C ASN A 131 -8.85 -19.56 5.75
N SER A 132 -8.02 -18.55 5.95
CA SER A 132 -8.08 -17.58 7.05
C SER A 132 -7.37 -16.30 6.62
N PRO A 133 -7.80 -15.12 7.06
CA PRO A 133 -7.04 -13.88 6.88
C PRO A 133 -5.70 -13.87 7.63
N ASN A 134 -5.52 -14.75 8.63
CA ASN A 134 -4.33 -14.82 9.49
C ASN A 134 -3.57 -16.13 9.25
N ASN A 135 -2.27 -16.04 8.91
CA ASN A 135 -1.45 -17.20 8.58
C ASN A 135 -1.21 -18.14 9.77
N ASP A 136 -1.09 -17.65 11.00
CA ASP A 136 -0.93 -18.49 12.18
C ASP A 136 -2.18 -19.33 12.44
N VAL A 137 -3.35 -18.73 12.23
CA VAL A 137 -4.64 -19.42 12.33
C VAL A 137 -4.81 -20.40 11.16
N LEU A 138 -4.39 -20.03 9.97
CA LEU A 138 -4.41 -20.91 8.80
C LEU A 138 -3.55 -22.15 9.02
N ILE A 139 -2.34 -22.01 9.56
CA ILE A 139 -1.47 -23.12 9.96
C ILE A 139 -2.20 -24.07 10.92
N GLN A 140 -2.80 -23.54 11.99
CA GLN A 140 -3.56 -24.34 12.96
C GLN A 140 -4.76 -25.03 12.30
N THR A 141 -5.43 -24.35 11.37
CA THR A 141 -6.56 -24.90 10.64
C THR A 141 -6.15 -26.04 9.71
N ILE A 142 -5.02 -25.91 9.01
CA ILE A 142 -4.44 -26.99 8.19
C ILE A 142 -4.06 -28.19 9.06
N GLU A 143 -3.46 -27.96 10.23
CA GLU A 143 -3.14 -29.03 11.16
C GLU A 143 -4.38 -29.75 11.67
N TRP A 144 -5.42 -28.99 12.06
CA TRP A 144 -6.68 -29.55 12.49
C TRP A 144 -7.36 -30.35 11.36
N PHE A 145 -7.41 -29.81 10.14
CA PHE A 145 -7.90 -30.49 8.96
C PHE A 145 -7.15 -31.80 8.71
N THR A 146 -5.84 -31.76 8.78
CA THR A 146 -4.97 -32.92 8.59
C THR A 146 -5.26 -34.02 9.63
N LYS A 147 -5.31 -33.64 10.90
CA LYS A 147 -5.59 -34.57 12.01
C LYS A 147 -7.01 -35.16 11.98
N THR A 148 -7.97 -34.42 11.45
CA THR A 148 -9.38 -34.79 11.43
C THR A 148 -9.71 -35.69 10.22
N PHE A 149 -9.30 -35.30 9.02
CA PHE A 149 -9.75 -36.00 7.79
C PHE A 149 -8.74 -36.97 7.22
N PHE A 150 -7.50 -36.97 7.70
CA PHE A 150 -6.46 -37.88 7.24
C PHE A 150 -5.94 -38.78 8.38
N LYS A 151 -6.77 -39.06 9.37
CA LYS A 151 -6.44 -39.96 10.46
C LYS A 151 -6.43 -41.43 9.99
N ASP A 152 -7.45 -41.81 9.24
CA ASP A 152 -7.67 -43.15 8.68
C ASP A 152 -8.62 -43.04 7.45
N GLU A 153 -8.82 -44.17 6.75
CA GLU A 153 -9.66 -44.18 5.52
C GLU A 153 -11.12 -43.80 5.79
N ASN A 154 -11.65 -44.02 6.98
CA ASN A 154 -13.04 -43.70 7.34
C ASN A 154 -13.20 -42.20 7.61
N SER A 155 -12.15 -41.54 8.10
CA SER A 155 -12.19 -40.11 8.45
C SER A 155 -12.44 -39.21 7.23
N TRP A 156 -11.99 -39.61 6.02
CA TRP A 156 -12.28 -38.90 4.79
C TRP A 156 -13.77 -38.84 4.44
N SER A 157 -14.53 -39.88 4.81
CA SER A 157 -15.96 -39.96 4.49
C SER A 157 -16.80 -38.89 5.20
N MET A 158 -16.24 -38.24 6.23
CA MET A 158 -16.89 -37.13 6.93
C MET A 158 -16.88 -35.84 6.06
N LEU A 159 -16.05 -35.79 5.03
CA LEU A 159 -15.96 -34.64 4.12
C LEU A 159 -16.92 -34.83 2.95
N THR A 160 -17.99 -34.05 2.95
CA THR A 160 -19.09 -34.14 1.98
C THR A 160 -19.14 -32.91 1.08
N SER A 161 -19.90 -33.01 -0.02
CA SER A 161 -20.01 -31.91 -1.00
C SER A 161 -20.67 -30.62 -0.47
N ASP A 162 -21.29 -30.70 0.69
CA ASP A 162 -21.91 -29.58 1.42
C ASP A 162 -21.16 -29.22 2.72
N TYR A 163 -19.95 -29.78 2.89
CA TYR A 163 -19.19 -29.55 4.11
C TYR A 163 -18.81 -28.06 4.25
N LYS A 164 -19.11 -27.53 5.43
CA LYS A 164 -18.74 -26.18 5.82
C LYS A 164 -18.47 -26.16 7.33
N TYR A 165 -17.30 -25.67 7.70
CA TYR A 165 -16.90 -25.47 9.09
C TYR A 165 -16.27 -24.09 9.20
N ILE A 166 -16.79 -23.26 10.09
CA ILE A 166 -16.24 -21.96 10.46
C ILE A 166 -15.82 -22.04 11.92
N TYR A 167 -14.58 -21.66 12.17
CA TYR A 167 -14.10 -21.45 13.51
C TYR A 167 -14.07 -19.96 13.80
N GLU A 168 -14.86 -19.54 14.79
CA GLU A 168 -14.94 -18.18 15.27
C GLU A 168 -14.19 -18.05 16.58
N TYR A 169 -13.24 -17.11 16.64
CA TYR A 169 -12.61 -16.74 17.90
C TYR A 169 -13.57 -15.90 18.76
N GLU A 170 -13.44 -16.02 20.08
CA GLU A 170 -14.15 -15.15 21.01
C GLU A 170 -13.69 -13.70 20.82
N ASP A 171 -14.64 -12.76 20.87
CA ASP A 171 -14.36 -11.34 20.78
C ASP A 171 -13.58 -10.86 22.00
N ILE A 172 -12.50 -10.12 21.78
CA ILE A 172 -11.77 -9.44 22.84
C ILE A 172 -12.52 -8.14 23.14
N THR A 173 -13.27 -8.12 24.23
CA THR A 173 -14.09 -6.96 24.65
C THR A 173 -13.34 -6.00 25.57
N GLU A 174 -12.07 -6.25 25.83
CA GLU A 174 -11.27 -5.50 26.82
C GLU A 174 -10.82 -4.14 26.34
N TYR A 175 -10.76 -3.92 25.01
CA TYR A 175 -10.32 -2.65 24.41
C TYR A 175 -11.51 -1.79 24.05
N LYS A 176 -11.65 -0.65 24.75
CA LYS A 176 -12.77 0.28 24.57
C LYS A 176 -12.30 1.71 24.35
N ILE A 177 -13.09 2.47 23.60
CA ILE A 177 -13.06 3.92 23.54
C ILE A 177 -14.38 4.39 24.13
N GLY A 178 -14.32 5.05 25.30
CA GLY A 178 -15.51 5.27 26.12
C GLY A 178 -16.12 3.95 26.60
N GLU A 179 -17.39 3.76 26.34
CA GLU A 179 -18.12 2.52 26.66
C GLU A 179 -18.16 1.53 25.47
N ASN A 180 -17.66 1.94 24.29
CA ASN A 180 -17.80 1.20 23.05
C ASN A 180 -16.55 0.35 22.76
N SER A 181 -16.76 -0.87 22.27
CA SER A 181 -15.66 -1.72 21.81
C SER A 181 -14.90 -1.04 20.68
N ILE A 182 -13.56 -1.10 20.72
CA ILE A 182 -12.70 -0.60 19.64
C ILE A 182 -13.00 -1.27 18.29
N LEU A 183 -13.56 -2.48 18.32
CA LEU A 183 -13.93 -3.23 17.11
C LEU A 183 -15.09 -2.61 16.32
N ASN A 184 -15.82 -1.67 16.94
CA ASN A 184 -16.87 -0.92 16.25
C ASN A 184 -16.33 0.28 15.48
N TYR A 185 -15.05 0.64 15.71
CA TYR A 185 -14.44 1.83 15.13
C TYR A 185 -13.79 1.54 13.77
N SER A 186 -13.78 2.57 12.94
CA SER A 186 -12.86 2.66 11.80
C SER A 186 -11.88 3.81 12.02
N ILE A 187 -10.69 3.71 11.47
CA ILE A 187 -9.75 4.84 11.41
C ILE A 187 -10.10 5.66 10.16
N VAL A 188 -10.23 6.98 10.32
CA VAL A 188 -10.56 7.87 9.21
C VAL A 188 -9.53 8.99 9.14
N MET A 189 -8.89 9.14 7.98
CA MET A 189 -7.96 10.22 7.67
C MET A 189 -8.56 11.16 6.63
N ARG A 190 -7.97 12.36 6.49
CA ARG A 190 -8.29 13.23 5.35
C ARG A 190 -7.93 12.53 4.04
N GLN A 191 -8.71 12.80 2.99
CA GLN A 191 -8.52 12.16 1.69
C GLN A 191 -7.11 12.37 1.12
N ASP A 192 -6.54 13.54 1.25
CA ASP A 192 -5.18 13.87 0.80
C ASP A 192 -4.19 13.99 1.98
N SER A 193 -4.18 12.96 2.82
CA SER A 193 -3.33 12.88 4.01
C SER A 193 -1.85 12.84 3.68
N SER A 194 -1.03 13.43 4.56
CA SER A 194 0.43 13.31 4.50
C SER A 194 0.89 11.93 4.96
N MET A 195 1.91 11.38 4.31
CA MET A 195 2.56 10.13 4.72
C MET A 195 3.18 10.24 6.11
N VAL A 196 3.60 11.44 6.55
CA VAL A 196 4.27 11.62 7.84
C VAL A 196 3.41 11.18 9.04
N TYR A 197 2.09 11.25 8.93
CA TYR A 197 1.19 10.68 9.94
C TYR A 197 0.39 9.46 9.44
N GLY A 198 0.32 9.24 8.14
CA GLY A 198 -0.30 8.07 7.56
C GLY A 198 0.36 6.76 8.00
N ILE A 199 1.71 6.73 8.06
CA ILE A 199 2.47 5.58 8.55
C ILE A 199 2.09 5.19 9.98
N TYR A 200 1.79 6.17 10.86
CA TYR A 200 1.33 5.90 12.22
C TYR A 200 -0.14 5.49 12.28
N ALA A 201 -0.96 5.92 11.33
CA ALA A 201 -2.33 5.42 11.22
C ALA A 201 -2.34 3.94 10.81
N GLU A 202 -1.47 3.52 9.90
CA GLU A 202 -1.25 2.11 9.52
C GLU A 202 -0.65 1.31 10.69
N GLU A 203 0.29 1.89 11.44
CA GLU A 203 0.85 1.27 12.65
C GLU A 203 -0.22 1.09 13.73
N LEU A 204 -1.09 2.10 13.96
CA LEU A 204 -2.21 2.01 14.88
C LEU A 204 -3.20 0.92 14.48
N GLN A 205 -3.54 0.82 13.19
CA GLN A 205 -4.38 -0.25 12.65
C GLN A 205 -3.76 -1.63 12.95
N SER A 206 -2.48 -1.79 12.64
CA SER A 206 -1.73 -3.03 12.88
C SER A 206 -1.64 -3.38 14.37
N LEU A 207 -1.44 -2.38 15.24
CA LEU A 207 -1.42 -2.58 16.69
C LEU A 207 -2.78 -3.05 17.20
N ILE A 208 -3.87 -2.44 16.75
CA ILE A 208 -5.23 -2.84 17.12
C ILE A 208 -5.48 -4.29 16.66
N GLU A 209 -5.11 -4.63 15.43
CA GLU A 209 -5.21 -6.00 14.93
C GLU A 209 -4.38 -6.98 15.77
N GLN A 210 -3.13 -6.65 16.08
CA GLN A 210 -2.27 -7.49 16.91
C GLN A 210 -2.87 -7.72 18.31
N LYS A 211 -3.45 -6.69 18.90
CA LYS A 211 -4.03 -6.76 20.26
C LYS A 211 -5.39 -7.47 20.31
N THR A 212 -6.23 -7.23 19.32
CA THR A 212 -7.62 -7.71 19.30
C THR A 212 -7.82 -8.92 18.39
N CYS A 213 -6.89 -9.14 17.45
CA CYS A 213 -6.99 -10.10 16.37
C CYS A 213 -8.11 -9.79 15.35
N TYR A 214 -8.51 -8.53 15.29
CA TYR A 214 -9.49 -8.02 14.34
C TYR A 214 -8.92 -6.81 13.60
N ALA A 215 -8.96 -6.85 12.29
CA ALA A 215 -8.64 -5.70 11.45
C ALA A 215 -9.81 -4.70 11.46
N ILE A 216 -9.55 -3.47 11.85
CA ILE A 216 -10.50 -2.36 11.67
C ILE A 216 -10.19 -1.65 10.35
N GLU A 217 -11.20 -1.01 9.75
CA GLU A 217 -11.01 -0.34 8.45
C GLU A 217 -10.17 0.94 8.61
N LEU A 218 -9.29 1.20 7.63
CA LEU A 218 -8.58 2.47 7.46
C LEU A 218 -9.15 3.17 6.23
N LEU A 219 -9.97 4.18 6.46
CA LEU A 219 -10.77 4.89 5.47
C LEU A 219 -10.24 6.32 5.24
N ASN A 220 -10.72 6.98 4.20
CA ASN A 220 -10.62 8.42 4.06
C ASN A 220 -11.97 9.10 4.41
N ASP A 221 -11.94 10.41 4.58
CA ASP A 221 -13.08 11.21 5.01
C ASP A 221 -14.15 11.47 3.92
N GLU A 222 -13.94 10.97 2.69
CA GLU A 222 -14.97 10.89 1.66
C GLU A 222 -15.92 9.70 1.85
N SER A 223 -15.49 8.71 2.63
CA SER A 223 -16.33 7.59 3.02
C SER A 223 -17.55 8.07 3.83
N ALA A 224 -18.64 7.31 3.77
CA ALA A 224 -19.82 7.60 4.58
C ALA A 224 -19.44 7.72 6.06
N GLN A 225 -19.94 8.76 6.74
CA GLN A 225 -19.66 8.99 8.13
C GLN A 225 -20.21 7.87 9.01
N GLY A 226 -19.32 7.22 9.79
CA GLY A 226 -19.68 6.23 10.78
C GLY A 226 -20.08 6.86 12.12
N GLN A 227 -20.76 6.09 12.97
CA GLN A 227 -21.01 6.49 14.35
C GLN A 227 -19.71 6.47 15.18
N TYR A 228 -18.88 5.44 14.99
CA TYR A 228 -17.65 5.21 15.71
C TYR A 228 -16.46 5.36 14.79
N GLU A 229 -15.70 6.43 14.94
CA GLU A 229 -14.53 6.73 14.11
C GLU A 229 -13.36 7.18 14.99
N ILE A 230 -12.14 6.73 14.64
CA ILE A 230 -10.88 7.31 15.12
C ILE A 230 -10.44 8.30 14.03
N LEU A 231 -10.67 9.58 14.27
CA LEU A 231 -10.43 10.66 13.32
C LEU A 231 -8.98 11.16 13.45
N ILE A 232 -8.18 11.01 12.40
CA ILE A 232 -6.77 11.41 12.39
C ILE A 232 -6.57 12.60 11.45
N GLY A 233 -6.06 13.69 12.00
CA GLY A 233 -5.82 14.95 11.29
C GLY A 233 -7.09 15.75 11.02
N ASN A 234 -6.93 16.88 10.34
CA ASN A 234 -8.06 17.75 9.97
C ASN A 234 -8.80 17.13 8.79
N SER A 235 -9.84 16.38 9.07
CA SER A 235 -10.71 15.74 8.07
C SER A 235 -11.95 16.58 7.78
N ALA A 236 -12.78 16.14 6.83
CA ALA A 236 -14.09 16.74 6.57
C ALA A 236 -15.14 16.50 7.69
N ARG A 237 -14.76 15.80 8.75
CA ARG A 237 -15.63 15.58 9.93
C ARG A 237 -15.62 16.82 10.84
N GLU A 238 -16.78 17.29 11.24
CA GLU A 238 -16.91 18.51 12.08
C GLU A 238 -16.18 18.39 13.44
N GLU A 239 -16.05 17.19 13.96
CA GLU A 239 -15.41 16.91 15.23
C GLU A 239 -13.91 17.26 15.22
N THR A 240 -13.27 17.23 14.02
CA THR A 240 -11.85 17.57 13.84
C THR A 240 -11.58 19.07 13.72
N ASN A 241 -12.61 19.89 13.63
CA ASN A 241 -12.48 21.35 13.55
C ASN A 241 -12.10 21.96 14.90
N VAL A 242 -10.81 21.89 15.24
CA VAL A 242 -10.25 22.34 16.52
C VAL A 242 -9.21 23.44 16.28
N SER A 243 -9.33 24.54 17.02
CA SER A 243 -8.33 25.61 16.97
C SER A 243 -7.11 25.25 17.83
N LEU A 244 -6.01 24.89 17.19
CA LEU A 244 -4.74 24.62 17.85
C LEU A 244 -3.72 25.73 17.57
N ARG A 245 -2.76 25.90 18.50
CA ARG A 245 -1.60 26.77 18.31
C ARG A 245 -0.44 25.98 17.71
N LYS A 246 0.53 26.67 17.15
CA LYS A 246 1.76 26.04 16.68
C LYS A 246 2.36 25.11 17.75
N ASN A 247 2.78 23.93 17.34
CA ASN A 247 3.30 22.87 18.21
C ASN A 247 2.29 22.33 19.23
N GLN A 248 0.99 22.46 18.97
CA GLN A 248 -0.04 21.81 19.78
C GLN A 248 -0.65 20.62 19.07
N TYR A 249 -1.05 19.66 19.86
CA TYR A 249 -1.89 18.52 19.45
C TYR A 249 -3.02 18.32 20.45
N SER A 250 -4.05 17.60 20.03
CA SER A 250 -5.16 17.23 20.90
C SER A 250 -5.63 15.82 20.60
N ILE A 251 -5.96 15.07 21.67
CA ILE A 251 -6.61 13.75 21.60
C ILE A 251 -7.78 13.78 22.57
N PHE A 252 -8.99 13.59 22.07
CA PHE A 252 -10.20 13.67 22.89
C PHE A 252 -11.36 12.87 22.30
N ILE A 253 -12.35 12.55 23.12
CA ILE A 253 -13.60 11.93 22.65
C ILE A 253 -14.68 12.99 22.48
N LYS A 254 -15.34 12.98 21.33
CA LYS A 254 -16.50 13.81 21.00
C LYS A 254 -17.49 13.01 20.16
N ASP A 255 -18.75 13.00 20.59
CA ASP A 255 -19.85 12.34 19.85
C ASP A 255 -19.53 10.88 19.47
N ASP A 256 -19.06 10.09 20.45
CA ASP A 256 -18.61 8.69 20.30
C ASP A 256 -17.39 8.49 19.36
N LYS A 257 -16.72 9.56 18.93
CA LYS A 257 -15.54 9.51 18.09
C LYS A 257 -14.29 9.87 18.88
N LEU A 258 -13.18 9.21 18.59
CA LEU A 258 -11.86 9.56 19.10
C LEU A 258 -11.18 10.49 18.10
N VAL A 259 -10.95 11.72 18.48
CA VAL A 259 -10.35 12.76 17.64
C VAL A 259 -8.87 12.89 17.99
N VAL A 260 -8.01 12.83 16.97
CA VAL A 260 -6.55 12.89 17.07
C VAL A 260 -6.03 13.91 16.06
N VAL A 261 -5.76 15.12 16.52
CA VAL A 261 -5.44 16.25 15.64
C VAL A 261 -4.21 17.00 16.12
N GLY A 262 -3.45 17.55 15.18
CA GLY A 262 -2.33 18.46 15.43
C GLY A 262 -2.51 19.78 14.69
N TYR A 263 -1.71 20.79 15.09
CA TYR A 263 -1.66 22.07 14.38
C TYR A 263 -1.23 21.92 12.90
N ASP A 264 -0.32 20.97 12.64
CA ASP A 264 0.22 20.61 11.34
C ASP A 264 0.42 19.08 11.25
N ASP A 265 0.93 18.59 10.13
CA ASP A 265 1.12 17.17 9.89
C ASP A 265 2.11 16.54 10.88
N GLN A 266 3.16 17.26 11.29
CA GLN A 266 4.13 16.79 12.27
C GLN A 266 3.50 16.67 13.67
N ALA A 267 2.69 17.64 14.07
CA ALA A 267 1.94 17.60 15.32
C ALA A 267 0.89 16.49 15.33
N THR A 268 0.25 16.26 14.18
CA THR A 268 -0.69 15.13 13.98
C THR A 268 0.03 13.79 14.12
N ALA A 269 1.18 13.61 13.47
CA ALA A 269 2.00 12.41 13.60
C ALA A 269 2.39 12.14 15.06
N PHE A 270 2.80 13.18 15.78
CA PHE A 270 3.11 13.09 17.21
C PHE A 270 1.88 12.65 18.03
N ALA A 271 0.70 13.21 17.75
CA ALA A 271 -0.54 12.85 18.43
C ALA A 271 -0.92 11.37 18.21
N VAL A 272 -0.81 10.87 16.97
CA VAL A 272 -1.09 9.44 16.67
C VAL A 272 -0.10 8.53 17.39
N ARG A 273 1.17 8.90 17.44
CA ARG A 273 2.19 8.18 18.21
C ARG A 273 1.85 8.11 19.71
N LYS A 274 1.38 9.23 20.29
CA LYS A 274 0.88 9.24 21.68
C LYS A 274 -0.32 8.31 21.87
N LEU A 275 -1.21 8.23 20.91
CA LEU A 275 -2.31 7.27 20.95
C LEU A 275 -1.81 5.83 20.88
N ILE A 276 -0.84 5.52 19.99
CA ILE A 276 -0.17 4.21 19.93
C ILE A 276 0.47 3.85 21.29
N GLU A 277 1.18 4.79 21.92
CA GLU A 277 1.77 4.59 23.25
C GLU A 277 0.69 4.25 24.31
N LEU A 278 -0.48 4.90 24.26
CA LEU A 278 -1.60 4.58 25.16
C LEU A 278 -2.14 3.17 24.95
N PHE A 279 -2.36 2.76 23.70
CA PHE A 279 -2.84 1.39 23.40
C PHE A 279 -1.78 0.31 23.61
N SER A 280 -0.49 0.65 23.59
CA SER A 280 0.61 -0.30 23.77
C SER A 280 0.81 -0.75 25.22
N LYS A 281 0.32 0.01 26.20
CA LYS A 281 0.49 -0.30 27.62
C LYS A 281 -0.24 -1.60 27.99
N GLU A 282 0.46 -2.48 28.69
CA GLU A 282 -0.15 -3.72 29.16
C GLU A 282 -1.26 -3.44 30.19
N GLY A 283 -2.45 -4.01 29.98
CA GLY A 283 -3.60 -3.89 30.89
C GLY A 283 -4.38 -2.57 30.82
N GLU A 284 -3.99 -1.61 29.96
CA GLU A 284 -4.63 -0.31 29.81
C GLU A 284 -5.17 -0.07 28.38
N GLY A 285 -5.77 -1.08 27.76
CA GLY A 285 -6.27 -1.01 26.38
C GLY A 285 -7.54 -0.17 26.17
N SER A 286 -7.97 0.61 27.17
CA SER A 286 -9.23 1.38 27.08
C SER A 286 -8.99 2.86 27.32
N ILE A 287 -9.67 3.70 26.52
CA ILE A 287 -9.67 5.16 26.64
C ILE A 287 -10.96 5.56 27.37
N PRO A 288 -10.89 6.24 28.52
CA PRO A 288 -12.10 6.67 29.27
C PRO A 288 -12.98 7.62 28.46
N ALA A 289 -14.32 7.56 28.65
CA ALA A 289 -15.28 8.38 27.92
C ALA A 289 -15.06 9.91 28.05
N ASN A 290 -14.43 10.35 29.13
CA ASN A 290 -14.10 11.75 29.36
C ASN A 290 -12.65 12.09 29.02
N PHE A 291 -11.97 11.25 28.26
CA PHE A 291 -10.57 11.47 27.86
C PHE A 291 -10.44 12.73 27.01
N SER A 292 -9.58 13.64 27.44
CA SER A 292 -9.26 14.84 26.70
C SER A 292 -7.87 15.34 27.09
N VAL A 293 -6.99 15.45 26.13
CA VAL A 293 -5.62 15.98 26.25
C VAL A 293 -5.42 17.01 25.16
N THR A 294 -4.92 18.20 25.55
CA THR A 294 -4.43 19.21 24.61
C THR A 294 -3.12 19.76 25.17
N GLU A 295 -2.03 19.46 24.48
CA GLU A 295 -0.69 19.76 24.97
C GLU A 295 0.20 20.35 23.86
N ASN A 296 1.28 21.00 24.30
CA ASN A 296 2.37 21.35 23.40
C ASN A 296 3.33 20.16 23.31
N PHE A 297 3.89 19.92 22.14
CA PHE A 297 4.99 19.00 21.96
C PHE A 297 6.25 19.75 21.56
N ASN A 298 7.40 19.18 21.89
CA ASN A 298 8.66 19.64 21.35
C ASN A 298 8.87 19.00 19.96
N PRO A 299 8.98 19.77 18.87
CA PRO A 299 9.23 19.22 17.54
C PRO A 299 10.46 18.31 17.48
N ASP A 300 11.49 18.55 18.32
CA ASP A 300 12.70 17.72 18.37
C ASP A 300 12.44 16.31 18.93
N GLU A 301 11.30 16.08 19.57
CA GLU A 301 10.85 14.77 20.06
C GLU A 301 10.02 14.00 19.01
N SER A 302 9.70 14.63 17.88
CA SER A 302 9.05 13.98 16.77
C SER A 302 10.04 13.05 16.05
N ASP A 303 9.59 11.87 15.63
CA ASP A 303 10.43 10.96 14.85
C ASP A 303 10.82 11.59 13.51
N TYR A 304 9.84 12.21 12.83
CA TYR A 304 10.07 12.94 11.60
C TYR A 304 9.93 14.43 11.80
N GLN A 305 10.97 15.14 11.44
CA GLN A 305 11.03 16.62 11.48
C GLN A 305 10.94 17.16 10.05
N LEU A 306 10.16 18.21 9.86
CA LEU A 306 10.10 18.94 8.60
C LEU A 306 11.43 19.68 8.41
N VAL A 307 12.30 19.17 7.54
CA VAL A 307 13.64 19.74 7.28
C VAL A 307 13.66 20.66 6.07
N TYR A 308 12.70 20.52 5.17
CA TYR A 308 12.52 21.40 4.03
C TYR A 308 11.05 21.48 3.62
N SER A 309 10.60 22.70 3.26
CA SER A 309 9.33 22.89 2.57
C SER A 309 9.41 24.02 1.56
N ASP A 310 8.70 23.86 0.44
CA ASP A 310 8.29 24.92 -0.45
C ASP A 310 6.77 24.85 -0.62
N GLU A 311 6.10 25.85 -0.08
CA GLU A 311 4.63 26.01 -0.12
C GLU A 311 4.21 26.86 -1.32
N PHE A 312 5.08 27.10 -2.28
CA PHE A 312 4.90 27.77 -3.55
C PHE A 312 4.13 29.09 -3.53
N ASN A 313 4.16 29.84 -2.42
CA ASN A 313 3.63 31.20 -2.37
C ASN A 313 4.32 32.10 -3.42
N THR A 314 5.56 31.79 -3.73
CA THR A 314 6.34 32.37 -4.84
C THR A 314 7.28 31.29 -5.39
N ILE A 315 7.64 31.36 -6.67
CA ILE A 315 8.64 30.46 -7.23
C ILE A 315 10.04 30.99 -6.92
N ASN A 316 10.74 30.36 -5.99
CA ASN A 316 12.12 30.70 -5.66
C ASN A 316 13.08 30.21 -6.75
N ARG A 317 13.43 31.07 -7.68
CA ARG A 317 14.29 30.73 -8.83
C ARG A 317 15.77 30.55 -8.47
N ASN A 318 16.17 30.80 -7.25
CA ASN A 318 17.50 30.44 -6.75
C ASN A 318 17.60 28.94 -6.41
N TYR A 319 16.50 28.34 -5.97
CA TYR A 319 16.39 26.91 -5.71
C TYR A 319 16.00 26.15 -6.99
N TRP A 320 14.90 26.53 -7.60
CA TRP A 320 14.35 25.87 -8.78
C TRP A 320 15.07 26.38 -10.03
N LYS A 321 16.07 25.64 -10.48
CA LYS A 321 16.93 26.00 -11.62
C LYS A 321 16.59 25.15 -12.82
N GLY A 322 15.49 25.42 -13.45
CA GLY A 322 15.21 24.84 -14.75
C GLY A 322 16.07 25.44 -15.85
N TYR A 323 16.48 24.65 -16.81
CA TYR A 323 17.14 25.10 -18.02
C TYR A 323 16.26 24.83 -19.23
N THR A 324 16.32 25.75 -20.21
CA THR A 324 15.64 25.59 -21.49
C THR A 324 16.48 24.74 -22.43
N ARG A 325 15.84 23.76 -23.06
CA ARG A 325 16.47 22.94 -24.11
C ARG A 325 15.45 22.53 -25.16
N THR A 326 15.93 21.95 -26.23
CA THR A 326 15.10 21.26 -27.22
C THR A 326 15.09 19.78 -26.89
N ASP A 327 13.90 19.19 -26.68
CA ASP A 327 13.71 17.78 -26.37
C ASP A 327 13.37 16.92 -27.60
N GLY A 328 13.96 17.26 -28.75
CA GLY A 328 13.75 16.52 -29.97
C GLY A 328 12.45 16.91 -30.71
N THR A 329 11.78 15.89 -31.23
CA THR A 329 10.62 16.07 -32.10
C THR A 329 9.35 15.54 -31.43
N ASN A 330 8.30 16.34 -31.42
CA ASN A 330 6.98 15.99 -30.91
C ASN A 330 6.18 15.09 -31.89
N GLN A 331 4.94 14.75 -31.51
CA GLN A 331 4.06 13.89 -32.33
C GLN A 331 3.72 14.46 -33.73
N PHE A 332 3.88 15.77 -33.94
CA PHE A 332 3.60 16.44 -35.21
C PHE A 332 4.86 16.58 -36.08
N GLY A 333 5.98 16.00 -35.68
CA GLY A 333 7.26 16.18 -36.34
C GLY A 333 7.82 17.59 -36.19
N LYS A 334 7.40 18.33 -35.15
CA LYS A 334 7.84 19.70 -34.83
C LYS A 334 8.69 19.68 -33.54
N THR A 335 9.32 20.81 -33.26
CA THR A 335 10.17 20.97 -32.09
C THR A 335 9.39 20.79 -30.79
N ALA A 336 9.92 19.97 -29.87
CA ALA A 336 9.51 19.95 -28.48
C ALA A 336 10.47 20.79 -27.64
N HIS A 337 9.93 21.80 -26.95
CA HIS A 337 10.69 22.72 -26.12
C HIS A 337 10.51 22.38 -24.64
N ALA A 338 11.60 22.09 -23.94
CA ALA A 338 11.62 22.05 -22.49
C ALA A 338 12.00 23.42 -21.95
N LEU A 339 11.09 24.11 -21.31
CA LEU A 339 11.25 25.48 -20.85
C LEU A 339 11.81 25.59 -19.43
N GLY A 340 12.06 24.44 -18.77
CA GLY A 340 12.42 24.42 -17.37
C GLY A 340 11.40 25.19 -16.53
N ASN A 341 11.87 25.96 -15.57
CA ASN A 341 11.01 26.76 -14.70
C ASN A 341 10.65 28.16 -15.27
N THR A 342 11.04 28.51 -16.52
CA THR A 342 10.89 29.87 -17.06
C THR A 342 9.42 30.29 -17.17
N LYS A 343 8.52 29.35 -17.37
CA LYS A 343 7.07 29.58 -17.48
C LYS A 343 6.28 29.10 -16.27
N VAL A 344 6.94 28.49 -15.30
CA VAL A 344 6.32 28.12 -14.02
C VAL A 344 6.05 29.40 -13.22
N PHE A 345 4.88 29.50 -12.64
CA PHE A 345 4.45 30.66 -11.84
C PHE A 345 3.66 30.21 -10.61
N SER A 346 3.53 31.09 -9.63
CA SER A 346 2.68 30.87 -8.46
C SER A 346 1.29 31.45 -8.72
N ARG A 347 0.27 30.68 -8.33
CA ARG A 347 -1.14 31.12 -8.30
C ARG A 347 -1.83 30.47 -7.10
N ASP A 348 -2.47 31.30 -6.27
CA ASP A 348 -3.21 30.86 -5.08
C ASP A 348 -2.39 29.97 -4.12
N GLY A 349 -1.10 30.30 -3.94
CA GLY A 349 -0.19 29.52 -3.10
C GLY A 349 0.28 28.19 -3.71
N MET A 350 0.13 27.99 -5.01
CA MET A 350 0.53 26.76 -5.72
C MET A 350 1.50 27.06 -6.86
N ALA A 351 2.43 26.17 -7.13
CA ALA A 351 3.17 26.21 -8.38
C ALA A 351 2.30 25.67 -9.52
N VAL A 352 2.24 26.44 -10.59
CA VAL A 352 1.57 26.06 -11.84
C VAL A 352 2.63 25.73 -12.88
N LEU A 353 2.66 24.49 -13.35
CA LEU A 353 3.51 24.04 -14.44
C LEU A 353 2.68 23.91 -15.72
N PRO A 354 2.66 24.93 -16.60
CA PRO A 354 1.92 24.86 -17.84
C PRO A 354 2.65 24.01 -18.89
N ALA A 355 1.89 23.29 -19.70
CA ALA A 355 2.35 22.72 -20.96
C ALA A 355 1.33 22.98 -22.05
N TRP A 356 1.80 23.26 -23.28
CA TRP A 356 0.89 23.60 -24.37
C TRP A 356 1.43 23.24 -25.76
N ILE A 357 0.51 23.17 -26.70
CA ILE A 357 0.77 23.03 -28.12
C ILE A 357 0.48 24.39 -28.78
N ASP A 358 1.42 24.97 -29.50
CA ASP A 358 1.14 26.13 -30.32
C ASP A 358 0.24 25.74 -31.49
N GLU A 359 -0.91 26.39 -31.58
CA GLU A 359 -1.93 26.04 -32.56
C GLU A 359 -1.45 26.19 -34.02
N LYS A 360 -0.57 27.17 -34.30
CA LYS A 360 -0.09 27.49 -35.65
C LYS A 360 1.12 26.66 -36.05
N THR A 361 2.13 26.62 -35.17
CA THR A 361 3.39 25.93 -35.47
C THR A 361 3.36 24.45 -35.17
N LYS A 362 2.42 24.01 -34.32
CA LYS A 362 2.33 22.64 -33.75
C LYS A 362 3.57 22.24 -32.95
N GLU A 363 4.36 23.22 -32.51
CA GLU A 363 5.41 22.98 -31.52
C GLU A 363 4.83 22.76 -30.14
N THR A 364 5.51 21.97 -29.30
CA THR A 364 5.09 21.71 -27.93
C THR A 364 6.03 22.39 -26.94
N TYR A 365 5.47 22.88 -25.86
CA TYR A 365 6.17 23.58 -24.79
C TYR A 365 5.86 22.92 -23.45
N ASN A 366 6.90 22.50 -22.73
CA ASN A 366 6.84 21.72 -21.52
C ASN A 366 7.52 22.45 -20.38
N SER A 367 6.99 22.30 -19.16
CA SER A 367 7.54 22.95 -17.96
C SER A 367 8.10 21.93 -16.99
N THR A 368 9.11 22.35 -16.23
CA THR A 368 9.73 21.54 -15.20
C THR A 368 10.13 22.41 -14.01
N LEU A 369 9.88 21.94 -12.81
CA LEU A 369 10.55 22.40 -11.61
C LEU A 369 11.70 21.46 -11.32
N ASP A 370 12.91 21.95 -11.51
CA ASP A 370 14.14 21.20 -11.27
C ASP A 370 14.98 21.87 -10.21
N TYR A 371 15.57 21.11 -9.31
CA TYR A 371 16.79 21.56 -8.67
C TYR A 371 17.93 20.58 -8.95
N GLN A 372 19.15 21.08 -8.97
CA GLN A 372 20.35 20.29 -9.07
C GLN A 372 21.43 20.95 -8.22
N GLY A 373 21.91 20.24 -7.21
CA GLY A 373 22.98 20.68 -6.33
C GLY A 373 22.66 21.93 -5.50
N THR A 374 21.38 22.25 -5.28
CA THR A 374 20.96 23.33 -4.36
C THR A 374 20.76 22.82 -2.94
N HIS A 375 20.37 21.58 -2.78
CA HIS A 375 20.37 20.88 -1.52
C HIS A 375 20.61 19.38 -1.72
N ILE A 376 21.08 18.74 -0.69
CA ILE A 376 21.37 17.30 -0.65
C ILE A 376 20.66 16.73 0.55
N TRP A 377 20.01 15.60 0.36
CA TRP A 377 19.37 14.86 1.45
C TRP A 377 19.52 13.36 1.26
N LYS A 378 19.42 12.61 2.33
CA LYS A 378 19.52 11.17 2.33
C LYS A 378 18.57 10.62 3.38
N TYR A 379 17.73 9.68 2.95
CA TYR A 379 16.66 9.06 3.73
C TYR A 379 15.58 10.04 4.22
N GLY A 380 14.49 9.52 4.69
CA GLY A 380 13.35 10.31 5.13
C GLY A 380 12.14 10.20 4.21
N ILE A 381 11.22 11.12 4.33
CA ILE A 381 9.99 11.19 3.52
C ILE A 381 10.09 12.39 2.58
N ALA A 382 9.94 12.15 1.28
CA ALA A 382 9.73 13.20 0.29
C ALA A 382 8.29 13.16 -0.21
N GLU A 383 7.60 14.31 -0.23
CA GLU A 383 6.17 14.41 -0.51
C GLU A 383 5.82 15.63 -1.33
N ILE A 384 4.93 15.46 -2.31
CA ILE A 384 4.20 16.55 -2.95
C ILE A 384 2.69 16.36 -2.77
N ARG A 385 1.96 17.47 -2.70
CA ARG A 385 0.52 17.48 -2.88
C ARG A 385 0.21 18.11 -4.23
N ALA A 386 -0.43 17.36 -5.11
CA ALA A 386 -0.53 17.70 -6.51
C ALA A 386 -1.90 17.36 -7.11
N LYS A 387 -2.22 18.09 -8.20
CA LYS A 387 -3.38 17.84 -9.04
C LYS A 387 -3.04 18.17 -10.49
N TRP A 388 -3.50 17.37 -11.44
CA TRP A 388 -3.28 17.62 -12.87
C TRP A 388 -4.55 17.54 -13.68
N ALA A 389 -4.50 18.02 -14.92
CA ALA A 389 -5.60 17.87 -15.85
C ALA A 389 -5.66 16.41 -16.37
N GLY A 390 -6.85 15.84 -16.50
CA GLY A 390 -7.09 14.46 -16.89
C GLY A 390 -6.93 14.17 -18.38
N TYR A 391 -5.93 14.78 -19.06
CA TYR A 391 -5.72 14.67 -20.49
C TYR A 391 -4.41 13.97 -20.85
N SER A 392 -4.22 13.74 -22.15
CA SER A 392 -3.06 13.04 -22.70
C SER A 392 -1.75 13.84 -22.54
N SER A 393 -1.20 13.79 -21.34
CA SER A 393 0.05 14.44 -20.94
C SER A 393 0.81 13.56 -19.94
N THR A 394 2.08 13.84 -19.74
CA THR A 394 2.89 13.18 -18.70
C THR A 394 3.06 14.11 -17.52
N TYR A 395 2.82 13.59 -16.33
CA TYR A 395 3.00 14.26 -15.05
C TYR A 395 3.91 13.41 -14.19
N SER A 396 4.97 14.00 -13.62
CA SER A 396 5.89 13.22 -12.80
C SER A 396 6.47 13.98 -11.61
N PHE A 397 6.90 13.20 -10.63
CA PHE A 397 7.69 13.63 -9.48
C PHE A 397 8.73 12.53 -9.21
N TRP A 398 10.00 12.86 -9.36
CA TRP A 398 11.09 11.91 -9.26
C TRP A 398 12.39 12.58 -8.86
N PHE A 399 13.36 11.81 -8.38
CA PHE A 399 14.65 12.33 -7.94
C PHE A 399 15.79 11.35 -8.19
N ASN A 400 17.00 11.89 -8.34
CA ASN A 400 18.20 11.11 -8.57
C ASN A 400 19.19 11.27 -7.42
N THR A 401 19.90 10.20 -7.12
CA THR A 401 21.07 10.25 -6.26
C THR A 401 22.25 10.91 -6.98
N LEU A 402 23.21 11.41 -6.19
CA LEU A 402 24.51 11.88 -6.69
C LEU A 402 25.08 10.84 -7.67
N GLN A 403 25.48 11.29 -8.84
CA GLN A 403 26.20 10.45 -9.78
C GLN A 403 27.50 10.01 -9.12
N ALA A 404 27.66 8.70 -8.87
CA ALA A 404 28.87 8.17 -8.32
C ALA A 404 30.05 8.54 -9.23
N ASP A 405 31.06 9.19 -8.67
CA ASP A 405 32.26 9.57 -9.37
C ASP A 405 33.15 8.31 -9.50
N TYR A 406 33.24 7.78 -10.73
CA TYR A 406 34.08 6.62 -11.02
C TYR A 406 35.54 6.81 -10.57
N GLU A 407 36.13 8.00 -10.82
CA GLU A 407 37.51 8.30 -10.46
C GLU A 407 37.72 8.28 -8.93
N LYS A 408 36.72 8.76 -8.18
CA LYS A 408 36.75 8.79 -6.71
C LYS A 408 36.63 7.39 -6.11
N TYR A 409 35.73 6.57 -6.60
CA TYR A 409 35.38 5.28 -5.97
C TYR A 409 36.05 4.07 -6.63
N LYS A 410 36.69 4.23 -7.80
CA LYS A 410 37.35 3.17 -8.58
C LYS A 410 36.46 1.97 -8.94
N THR A 411 35.16 2.10 -8.72
CA THR A 411 34.11 1.13 -9.06
C THR A 411 33.14 1.74 -10.06
N PRO A 412 32.45 0.94 -10.88
CA PRO A 412 31.40 1.49 -11.73
C PRO A 412 30.42 2.31 -10.88
N GLY A 413 30.31 3.59 -11.20
CA GLY A 413 29.39 4.47 -10.49
C GLY A 413 27.95 4.08 -10.80
N VAL A 414 27.12 3.92 -9.77
CA VAL A 414 25.69 3.70 -9.89
C VAL A 414 24.96 4.96 -9.45
N ALA A 415 24.15 5.53 -10.33
CA ALA A 415 23.14 6.51 -9.95
C ALA A 415 21.79 5.79 -9.86
N VAL A 416 21.04 6.06 -8.81
CA VAL A 416 19.70 5.56 -8.63
C VAL A 416 18.71 6.69 -8.90
N GLU A 417 17.65 6.39 -9.62
CA GLU A 417 16.51 7.25 -9.87
C GLU A 417 15.31 6.64 -9.18
N TYR A 418 14.60 7.46 -8.42
CA TYR A 418 13.39 7.08 -7.72
C TYR A 418 12.23 7.88 -8.30
N ASP A 419 11.32 7.20 -8.99
CA ASP A 419 10.12 7.79 -9.55
C ASP A 419 8.98 7.59 -8.57
N VAL A 420 8.60 8.64 -7.87
CA VAL A 420 7.50 8.59 -6.90
C VAL A 420 6.17 8.62 -7.63
N LEU A 421 6.10 9.42 -8.68
CA LEU A 421 4.92 9.58 -9.53
C LEU A 421 5.33 9.65 -10.99
N GLU A 422 4.82 8.74 -11.80
CA GLU A 422 4.85 8.80 -13.25
C GLU A 422 3.47 8.49 -13.82
N ASN A 423 2.76 9.53 -14.27
CA ASN A 423 1.51 9.36 -14.98
C ASN A 423 1.72 9.55 -16.48
N PHE A 424 1.26 8.60 -17.27
CA PHE A 424 1.37 8.58 -18.72
C PHE A 424 0.01 8.75 -19.41
N GLY A 425 -0.72 9.79 -19.03
CA GLY A 425 -1.99 10.16 -19.65
C GLY A 425 -3.17 9.25 -19.28
N ASN A 426 -3.04 8.41 -18.26
CA ASN A 426 -4.14 7.65 -17.70
C ASN A 426 -4.78 8.45 -16.55
N PRO A 427 -6.07 8.75 -16.57
CA PRO A 427 -6.68 9.58 -15.55
C PRO A 427 -6.71 8.93 -14.16
N SER A 428 -6.65 7.60 -14.06
CA SER A 428 -6.85 6.86 -12.81
C SER A 428 -5.68 5.95 -12.40
N VAL A 429 -4.58 5.94 -13.18
CA VAL A 429 -3.42 5.07 -12.91
C VAL A 429 -2.13 5.86 -13.04
N PHE A 430 -1.21 5.68 -12.11
CA PHE A 430 0.18 6.09 -12.28
C PHE A 430 1.13 4.95 -11.85
N HIS A 431 2.41 5.17 -12.01
CA HIS A 431 3.46 4.21 -11.68
C HIS A 431 4.48 4.87 -10.76
N SER A 432 4.99 4.11 -9.80
CA SER A 432 6.29 4.39 -9.18
C SER A 432 7.34 3.47 -9.78
N ASN A 433 8.61 3.84 -9.67
CA ASN A 433 9.69 3.01 -10.23
C ASN A 433 11.01 3.25 -9.48
N ILE A 434 11.96 2.35 -9.72
CA ILE A 434 13.35 2.52 -9.32
C ILE A 434 14.18 2.18 -10.56
N HIS A 435 15.04 3.11 -10.96
CA HIS A 435 15.99 2.91 -12.04
C HIS A 435 17.42 2.93 -11.49
N CYS A 436 18.24 2.02 -11.98
CA CYS A 436 19.68 2.02 -11.71
C CYS A 436 20.44 2.24 -13.01
N TRP A 437 21.29 3.23 -13.00
CA TRP A 437 22.13 3.65 -14.11
C TRP A 437 23.61 3.45 -13.77
N TRP A 438 24.35 2.73 -14.58
CA TRP A 438 25.79 2.50 -14.38
C TRP A 438 26.63 3.34 -15.32
N LYS A 439 27.70 3.93 -14.78
CA LYS A 439 28.77 4.52 -15.55
C LYS A 439 29.98 3.60 -15.58
N ASP A 440 30.52 3.39 -16.77
CA ASP A 440 31.83 2.75 -16.95
C ASP A 440 32.97 3.78 -16.89
N LYS A 441 34.22 3.29 -17.16
CA LYS A 441 35.43 4.13 -17.18
C LYS A 441 35.40 5.28 -18.17
N SER A 442 34.54 5.20 -19.21
CA SER A 442 34.39 6.26 -20.22
C SER A 442 33.49 7.39 -19.73
N ALA A 443 32.96 7.33 -18.50
CA ALA A 443 31.93 8.21 -17.95
C ALA A 443 30.60 8.17 -18.72
N SER A 444 30.41 7.20 -19.60
CA SER A 444 29.16 6.94 -20.31
C SER A 444 28.28 5.99 -19.54
N TRP A 445 26.96 6.11 -19.68
CA TRP A 445 26.02 5.15 -19.14
C TRP A 445 26.14 3.83 -19.91
N SER A 446 26.66 2.80 -19.27
CA SER A 446 26.93 1.50 -19.88
C SER A 446 25.81 0.51 -19.73
N ARG A 447 24.97 0.70 -18.74
CA ARG A 447 23.81 -0.18 -18.44
C ARG A 447 22.73 0.58 -17.72
N HIS A 448 21.48 0.19 -17.98
CA HIS A 448 20.28 0.67 -17.29
C HIS A 448 19.36 -0.50 -17.01
N ILE A 449 18.83 -0.56 -15.80
CA ILE A 449 17.75 -1.48 -15.41
C ILE A 449 16.71 -0.71 -14.60
N SER A 450 15.49 -1.26 -14.56
CA SER A 450 14.40 -0.73 -13.75
C SER A 450 13.57 -1.88 -13.18
N LEU A 451 12.59 -1.58 -12.33
CA LEU A 451 11.64 -2.57 -11.85
C LEU A 451 10.71 -3.10 -12.97
N ASP A 452 10.71 -2.46 -14.14
CA ASP A 452 10.01 -2.97 -15.33
C ASP A 452 10.59 -4.32 -15.77
N GLY A 453 9.70 -5.27 -16.08
CA GLY A 453 10.11 -6.62 -16.46
C GLY A 453 10.51 -7.53 -15.29
N THR A 454 10.42 -7.05 -14.05
CA THR A 454 10.63 -7.84 -12.83
C THR A 454 9.29 -8.31 -12.25
N LYS A 455 9.36 -9.13 -11.17
CA LYS A 455 8.18 -9.52 -10.37
C LYS A 455 7.43 -8.32 -9.74
N PHE A 456 8.02 -7.13 -9.72
CA PHE A 456 7.46 -5.91 -9.15
C PHE A 456 6.71 -5.04 -10.17
N ALA A 457 6.77 -5.36 -11.47
CA ALA A 457 6.22 -4.52 -12.54
C ALA A 457 4.73 -4.16 -12.38
N GLU A 458 3.94 -5.06 -11.82
CA GLU A 458 2.53 -4.78 -11.53
C GLU A 458 2.32 -4.14 -10.14
N LYS A 459 3.11 -4.52 -9.13
CA LYS A 459 3.00 -4.01 -7.75
C LYS A 459 3.30 -2.52 -7.63
N LYS A 460 4.16 -1.98 -8.49
CA LYS A 460 4.53 -0.57 -8.55
C LYS A 460 3.47 0.35 -9.18
N LYS A 461 2.36 -0.21 -9.67
CA LYS A 461 1.23 0.54 -10.24
C LYS A 461 0.21 0.85 -9.16
N TYR A 462 -0.22 2.08 -9.11
CA TYR A 462 -1.35 2.49 -8.30
C TYR A 462 -2.56 2.83 -9.18
N ALA A 463 -3.71 2.31 -8.83
CA ALA A 463 -4.97 2.60 -9.50
C ALA A 463 -6.01 3.09 -8.48
N LEU A 464 -6.62 4.23 -8.78
CA LEU A 464 -7.77 4.72 -8.02
C LEU A 464 -8.95 3.74 -8.11
N PRO A 465 -9.86 3.75 -7.13
CA PRO A 465 -11.12 3.02 -7.21
C PRO A 465 -11.87 3.30 -8.52
N LYS A 466 -12.69 2.34 -8.94
CA LYS A 466 -13.42 2.43 -10.21
C LYS A 466 -14.30 3.68 -10.27
N GLY A 467 -14.02 4.54 -11.23
CA GLY A 467 -14.79 5.78 -11.49
C GLY A 467 -14.12 7.04 -10.95
N GLU A 468 -13.10 6.92 -10.12
CA GLU A 468 -12.33 8.05 -9.61
C GLU A 468 -11.18 8.42 -10.56
N LYS A 469 -10.76 9.69 -10.49
CA LYS A 469 -9.69 10.22 -11.32
C LYS A 469 -8.82 11.19 -10.51
N PHE A 470 -7.55 11.26 -10.85
CA PHE A 470 -6.57 12.18 -10.26
C PHE A 470 -6.80 13.66 -10.62
N ASP A 471 -7.64 13.96 -11.62
CA ASP A 471 -7.99 15.34 -11.99
C ASP A 471 -9.19 15.91 -11.22
N ASP A 472 -9.88 15.09 -10.45
CA ASP A 472 -11.03 15.54 -9.67
C ASP A 472 -10.63 16.37 -8.44
N LYS A 473 -9.53 16.00 -7.77
CA LYS A 473 -9.07 16.59 -6.50
C LYS A 473 -7.55 16.54 -6.35
N PHE A 474 -7.01 17.19 -5.31
CA PHE A 474 -5.62 17.04 -4.93
C PHE A 474 -5.38 15.69 -4.26
N HIS A 475 -4.19 15.14 -4.49
CA HIS A 475 -3.66 13.95 -3.85
C HIS A 475 -2.24 14.21 -3.34
N THR A 476 -1.84 13.52 -2.28
CA THR A 476 -0.44 13.47 -1.88
C THR A 476 0.26 12.28 -2.53
N PHE A 477 1.47 12.50 -2.99
CA PHE A 477 2.36 11.48 -3.54
C PHE A 477 3.66 11.53 -2.77
N SER A 478 4.01 10.42 -2.14
CA SER A 478 5.14 10.39 -1.21
C SER A 478 5.95 9.11 -1.35
N CYS A 479 7.21 9.20 -0.93
CA CYS A 479 8.00 8.03 -0.62
C CYS A 479 8.68 8.19 0.73
N ARG A 480 8.77 7.08 1.47
CA ARG A 480 9.63 6.94 2.64
C ARG A 480 10.84 6.09 2.25
N TRP A 481 12.01 6.69 2.30
CA TRP A 481 13.26 6.03 1.96
C TRP A 481 14.11 5.82 3.20
N SER A 482 14.56 4.59 3.43
CA SER A 482 15.42 4.16 4.53
C SER A 482 16.65 3.40 4.01
N PRO A 483 17.60 3.00 4.88
CA PRO A 483 18.72 2.15 4.46
C PRO A 483 18.33 0.81 3.85
N THR A 484 17.19 0.25 4.22
CA THR A 484 16.79 -1.12 3.90
C THR A 484 15.57 -1.21 2.99
N GLU A 485 14.77 -0.15 2.91
CA GLU A 485 13.52 -0.17 2.15
C GLU A 485 13.15 1.20 1.60
N ILE A 486 12.34 1.20 0.57
CA ILE A 486 11.60 2.36 0.09
C ILE A 486 10.12 2.00 -0.04
N GLU A 487 9.28 2.87 0.47
CA GLU A 487 7.83 2.76 0.42
C GLU A 487 7.26 3.90 -0.41
N PHE A 488 6.29 3.59 -1.23
CA PHE A 488 5.54 4.56 -2.02
C PHE A 488 4.12 4.65 -1.50
N ALA A 489 3.64 5.87 -1.29
CA ALA A 489 2.33 6.13 -0.73
C ALA A 489 1.53 7.14 -1.54
N VAL A 490 0.20 6.99 -1.48
CA VAL A 490 -0.79 7.94 -1.97
C VAL A 490 -1.73 8.26 -0.84
N ASP A 491 -2.00 9.55 -0.63
CA ASP A 491 -2.94 10.01 0.38
C ASP A 491 -2.64 9.43 1.77
N GLY A 492 -1.34 9.39 2.10
CA GLY A 492 -0.82 8.90 3.37
C GLY A 492 -0.83 7.38 3.53
N LYS A 493 -1.31 6.61 2.55
CA LYS A 493 -1.37 5.15 2.61
C LYS A 493 -0.30 4.51 1.73
N THR A 494 0.48 3.61 2.30
CA THR A 494 1.49 2.82 1.59
C THR A 494 0.80 1.81 0.66
N TYR A 495 1.18 1.81 -0.62
CA TYR A 495 0.66 0.85 -1.58
C TYR A 495 1.73 -0.07 -2.17
N PHE A 496 3.00 0.32 -2.09
CA PHE A 496 4.11 -0.47 -2.58
C PHE A 496 5.35 -0.25 -1.71
N THR A 497 5.93 -1.35 -1.22
CA THR A 497 7.20 -1.38 -0.51
C THR A 497 8.19 -2.21 -1.30
N TYR A 498 9.42 -1.70 -1.44
CA TYR A 498 10.52 -2.40 -2.05
C TYR A 498 11.67 -2.58 -1.05
N ASP A 499 12.08 -3.83 -0.85
CA ASP A 499 13.24 -4.18 -0.04
C ASP A 499 14.53 -3.85 -0.80
N LEU A 500 15.25 -2.83 -0.35
CA LEU A 500 16.51 -2.40 -0.94
C LEU A 500 17.66 -3.37 -0.67
N THR A 501 17.47 -4.36 0.20
CA THR A 501 18.44 -5.42 0.44
C THR A 501 18.37 -6.54 -0.60
N ASP A 502 17.31 -6.58 -1.42
CA ASP A 502 17.18 -7.49 -2.57
C ASP A 502 18.16 -7.04 -3.67
N ASP A 503 19.17 -7.85 -3.93
CA ASP A 503 20.26 -7.54 -4.89
C ASP A 503 19.85 -7.78 -6.36
N TRP A 504 18.65 -7.33 -6.74
CA TRP A 504 18.14 -7.47 -8.11
C TRP A 504 19.00 -6.75 -9.16
N ASN A 505 19.74 -5.71 -8.74
CA ASN A 505 20.62 -4.92 -9.61
C ASN A 505 22.03 -5.49 -9.73
N GLY A 506 22.44 -6.43 -8.87
CA GLY A 506 23.76 -7.05 -8.85
C GLY A 506 24.88 -6.17 -8.31
N TYR A 507 24.55 -5.09 -7.56
CA TYR A 507 25.55 -4.16 -6.97
C TYR A 507 25.39 -3.95 -5.46
N GLY A 508 24.42 -4.67 -4.86
CA GLY A 508 24.17 -4.61 -3.43
C GLY A 508 23.51 -3.31 -2.97
N VAL A 509 23.21 -3.28 -1.68
CA VAL A 509 22.52 -2.18 -0.99
C VAL A 509 23.25 -0.84 -1.03
N GLU A 510 24.56 -0.85 -1.22
CA GLU A 510 25.39 0.36 -1.24
C GLU A 510 24.99 1.33 -2.37
N ALA A 511 24.46 0.82 -3.48
CA ALA A 511 23.98 1.64 -4.58
C ALA A 511 22.85 2.60 -4.16
N TYR A 512 22.00 2.18 -3.22
CA TYR A 512 20.87 2.96 -2.72
C TYR A 512 21.23 3.93 -1.59
N ALA A 513 22.47 3.91 -1.12
CA ALA A 513 22.92 4.73 0.00
C ALA A 513 23.47 6.10 -0.42
N ASN A 514 23.47 6.44 -1.70
CA ASN A 514 23.95 7.72 -2.19
C ASN A 514 22.91 8.83 -1.92
N PRO A 515 23.32 10.03 -1.46
CA PRO A 515 22.40 11.14 -1.26
C PRO A 515 21.74 11.58 -2.56
N VAL A 516 20.54 12.13 -2.46
CA VAL A 516 19.82 12.82 -3.55
C VAL A 516 20.34 14.24 -3.72
N ASP A 517 20.69 14.65 -4.94
CA ASP A 517 21.10 15.99 -5.29
C ASP A 517 20.27 16.63 -6.41
N ARG A 518 19.34 15.88 -6.97
CA ARG A 518 18.46 16.31 -8.06
C ARG A 518 17.03 15.89 -7.82
N LEU A 519 16.13 16.81 -8.15
CA LEU A 519 14.71 16.54 -8.13
C LEU A 519 14.05 17.17 -9.35
N HIS A 520 13.05 16.49 -9.86
CA HIS A 520 12.30 16.89 -11.04
C HIS A 520 10.79 16.72 -10.79
N ILE A 521 10.04 17.79 -11.03
CA ILE A 521 8.58 17.75 -11.16
C ILE A 521 8.31 18.20 -12.59
N THR A 522 7.83 17.28 -13.45
CA THR A 522 7.76 17.54 -14.89
C THR A 522 6.34 17.46 -15.42
N HIS A 523 6.06 18.30 -16.42
CA HIS A 523 4.82 18.30 -17.18
C HIS A 523 5.13 18.35 -18.67
N VAL A 524 4.77 17.29 -19.41
CA VAL A 524 5.12 17.10 -20.82
C VAL A 524 3.89 16.76 -21.65
N ILE A 525 3.60 17.52 -22.71
CA ILE A 525 2.50 17.31 -23.64
C ILE A 525 3.01 16.86 -25.02
N GLY A 526 2.25 15.98 -25.67
CA GLY A 526 2.53 15.54 -27.04
C GLY A 526 3.87 14.82 -27.21
N ASN A 527 4.30 14.08 -26.17
CA ASN A 527 5.56 13.36 -26.17
C ASN A 527 5.53 12.19 -27.14
N ALA A 528 6.47 12.20 -28.12
CA ALA A 528 6.63 11.15 -29.10
C ALA A 528 7.79 10.17 -28.77
N SER A 529 8.44 10.30 -27.59
CA SER A 529 9.53 9.41 -27.20
C SER A 529 9.07 7.96 -27.09
N SER A 530 9.98 7.03 -27.32
CA SER A 530 9.67 5.60 -27.27
C SER A 530 9.36 5.10 -25.84
N TYR A 531 9.84 5.83 -24.82
CA TYR A 531 9.69 5.42 -23.42
C TYR A 531 8.36 5.88 -22.82
N ASN A 532 7.91 7.10 -23.13
CA ASN A 532 6.74 7.72 -22.50
C ASN A 532 5.82 8.33 -23.56
N LYS A 533 5.40 7.49 -24.51
CA LYS A 533 4.61 7.95 -25.64
C LYS A 533 3.19 8.29 -25.24
N VAL A 534 2.97 9.54 -24.86
CA VAL A 534 1.65 10.12 -24.58
C VAL A 534 1.32 11.13 -25.64
N LEU A 535 0.43 10.77 -26.54
CA LEU A 535 0.07 11.59 -27.70
C LEU A 535 -1.18 12.43 -27.36
N TRP A 536 -1.11 13.72 -27.62
CA TRP A 536 -2.30 14.57 -27.63
C TRP A 536 -3.31 14.07 -28.67
N LYS A 537 -4.57 14.12 -28.31
CA LYS A 537 -5.68 13.64 -29.16
C LYS A 537 -6.48 14.84 -29.66
N GLU A 538 -6.99 14.71 -30.89
CA GLU A 538 -7.86 15.74 -31.47
C GLU A 538 -9.12 15.92 -30.60
N GLY A 539 -9.45 17.19 -30.34
CA GLY A 539 -10.54 17.57 -29.43
C GLY A 539 -10.14 17.80 -27.98
N GLU A 540 -8.93 17.42 -27.58
CA GLU A 540 -8.38 17.81 -26.27
C GLU A 540 -7.92 19.28 -26.26
N PRO A 541 -7.90 19.95 -25.09
CA PRO A 541 -7.32 21.28 -24.98
C PRO A 541 -5.88 21.34 -25.47
N LEU A 542 -5.45 22.49 -25.93
CA LEU A 542 -4.05 22.75 -26.34
C LEU A 542 -3.18 23.22 -25.18
N TYR A 543 -3.73 23.46 -24.00
CA TYR A 543 -3.06 24.00 -22.83
C TYR A 543 -3.52 23.23 -21.60
N TYR A 544 -2.55 22.72 -20.81
CA TYR A 544 -2.78 22.00 -19.57
C TYR A 544 -1.97 22.61 -18.43
N GLU A 545 -2.40 22.32 -17.20
CA GLU A 545 -1.70 22.72 -15.99
C GLU A 545 -1.46 21.51 -15.08
N TYR A 546 -0.28 21.46 -14.49
CA TYR A 546 0.06 20.61 -13.37
C TYR A 546 0.23 21.51 -12.15
N LEU A 547 -0.59 21.31 -11.14
CA LEU A 547 -0.65 22.14 -9.93
C LEU A 547 0.05 21.42 -8.80
N ILE A 548 0.99 22.08 -8.15
CA ILE A 548 1.70 21.58 -6.97
C ILE A 548 1.45 22.55 -5.83
N ASP A 549 0.78 22.05 -4.77
CA ASP A 549 0.47 22.83 -3.57
C ASP A 549 1.71 23.03 -2.72
N TYR A 550 2.42 21.92 -2.45
CA TYR A 550 3.69 21.96 -1.72
C TYR A 550 4.65 20.86 -2.17
N TYR A 551 5.92 21.05 -1.81
CA TYR A 551 6.96 20.03 -1.75
C TYR A 551 7.60 20.03 -0.37
N ARG A 552 7.65 18.89 0.31
CA ARG A 552 8.14 18.76 1.69
C ARG A 552 9.08 17.58 1.84
N ILE A 553 10.09 17.75 2.70
CA ILE A 553 11.00 16.67 3.14
C ILE A 553 10.94 16.58 4.65
N TYR A 554 10.71 15.37 5.15
CA TYR A 554 10.77 15.06 6.58
C TYR A 554 11.87 14.04 6.82
N GLN A 555 12.64 14.23 7.90
CA GLN A 555 13.73 13.33 8.27
C GLN A 555 13.71 12.99 9.74
N ARG A 556 14.18 11.77 10.06
CA ARG A 556 14.55 11.38 11.43
C ARG A 556 15.94 11.90 11.77
N ASN A 557 16.23 12.04 13.06
CA ASN A 557 17.59 12.37 13.54
C ASN A 557 18.63 11.31 13.11
N SER A 558 18.19 10.06 12.90
CA SER A 558 19.03 8.95 12.42
C SER A 558 19.30 8.96 10.91
N ASP A 559 18.58 9.77 10.16
CA ASP A 559 18.70 9.86 8.70
C ASP A 559 19.98 10.61 8.30
N GLY A 560 20.36 10.54 7.04
CA GLY A 560 21.63 11.08 6.56
C GLY A 560 21.76 12.60 6.52
N GLY A 561 20.76 13.31 7.07
CA GLY A 561 20.73 14.78 7.18
C GLY A 561 20.31 15.47 5.87
N PHE A 562 19.90 16.71 6.04
CA PHE A 562 19.59 17.66 4.97
C PHE A 562 20.65 18.77 4.97
N SER A 563 21.23 19.06 3.82
CA SER A 563 22.20 20.14 3.66
C SER A 563 21.73 21.11 2.59
N ASP A 564 21.50 22.35 2.97
CA ASP A 564 21.31 23.45 2.06
C ASP A 564 22.65 23.82 1.41
N LEU A 565 22.74 23.61 0.10
CA LEU A 565 23.91 23.95 -0.71
C LEU A 565 23.75 25.32 -1.38
N SER A 566 23.07 26.26 -0.76
CA SER A 566 22.89 27.63 -1.31
C SER A 566 24.19 28.17 -1.92
N PRO A 567 24.15 28.94 -3.02
CA PRO A 567 25.34 29.41 -3.72
C PRO A 567 26.35 30.07 -2.78
N GLY A 568 27.47 29.45 -2.55
CA GLY A 568 28.53 29.90 -1.64
C GLY A 568 28.95 28.91 -0.56
N LYS A 569 28.16 27.86 -0.28
CA LYS A 569 28.59 26.76 0.58
C LYS A 569 29.07 25.56 -0.26
N LYS A 570 30.38 25.35 -0.26
CA LYS A 570 30.95 24.07 -0.72
C LYS A 570 30.86 23.06 0.40
N LEU A 571 30.42 21.84 0.06
CA LEU A 571 30.62 20.69 0.95
C LEU A 571 32.12 20.55 1.21
N GLY A 572 32.51 20.63 2.47
CA GLY A 572 33.88 20.37 2.93
C GLY A 572 34.24 18.91 2.85
#